data_f305c743bdc217dc5facfdefdc0aa0fa
#
_entry.id   f305c743bdc217dc5facfdefdc0aa0fa
#
_cell.length_a   1.000
_cell.length_b   1.000
_cell.length_c   1.000
_cell.angle_alpha   90.00
_cell.angle_beta   90.00
_cell.angle_gamma   90.00
#
_symmetry.space_group_name_H-M   'P 1'
#
loop_
_entity.id
_entity.type
_entity.pdbx_description
1 polymer ?
#
loop_
_entity_poly.entity_id
_entity_poly.type
_entity_poly.pdbx_seq_one_letter_code
_entity_poly.pdbx_strand_id
1 'polypeptide(L)'
;MTASTTLSSTPQRVAVAGASGRMGHMLIEAILNSNDCVLAAALDRADSPSIGTDPSAFLGKPSGLKIESDVRAALSKADCLIDFT
;
A
#
# COMPACT_ATOMS: atom_id res chain seq x y z
N MET A 1 -18.79 6.64 10.34
CA MET A 1 -18.21 7.06 10.59
C MET A 1 -17.80 7.81 11.30
N THR A 2 -17.39 7.61 11.24
CA THR A 2 -17.43 8.16 12.05
C THR A 2 -16.69 9.16 12.46
N ALA A 3 -17.01 9.81 13.12
CA ALA A 3 -16.40 11.02 13.49
C ALA A 3 -15.05 10.88 14.07
N SER A 4 -14.73 9.74 14.50
CA SER A 4 -13.41 9.49 15.06
C SER A 4 -12.30 9.80 14.08
N THR A 5 -12.58 9.64 12.80
CA THR A 5 -11.57 9.88 11.79
C THR A 5 -11.23 11.35 11.69
N THR A 6 -12.17 12.20 12.01
CA THR A 6 -11.92 13.64 11.91
C THR A 6 -10.99 14.14 12.98
N LEU A 7 -10.85 13.39 14.06
CA LEU A 7 -9.98 13.81 15.16
C LEU A 7 -8.52 13.48 14.89
N SER A 8 -8.25 12.63 13.94
CA SER A 8 -6.90 12.26 13.60
C SER A 8 -6.36 13.19 12.54
N SER A 9 -5.26 13.84 12.83
CA SER A 9 -4.55 14.63 11.84
C SER A 9 -3.56 13.80 11.07
N THR A 10 -3.37 12.54 11.46
CA THR A 10 -2.38 11.66 10.85
C THR A 10 -3.06 10.71 9.90
N PRO A 11 -2.66 10.67 8.62
CA PRO A 11 -3.22 9.70 7.69
C PRO A 11 -2.94 8.28 8.15
N GLN A 12 -3.87 7.37 7.84
CA GLN A 12 -3.69 5.97 8.13
C GLN A 12 -2.67 5.38 7.15
N ARG A 13 -1.73 4.63 7.68
CA ARG A 13 -0.69 3.99 6.87
C ARG A 13 -1.17 2.60 6.49
N VAL A 14 -1.20 2.33 5.20
CA VAL A 14 -1.78 1.10 4.67
C VAL A 14 -0.73 0.29 3.94
N ALA A 15 -0.68 -0.99 4.23
CA ALA A 15 0.10 -1.96 3.46
C ALA A 15 -0.84 -2.75 2.56
N VAL A 16 -0.43 -2.97 1.33
CA VAL A 16 -1.24 -3.69 0.34
C VAL A 16 -0.51 -4.98 -0.04
N ALA A 17 -1.15 -6.12 0.16
CA ALA A 17 -0.64 -7.40 -0.31
C ALA A 17 -1.27 -7.73 -1.65
N GLY A 18 -0.52 -8.38 -2.52
CA GLY A 18 -0.95 -8.60 -3.90
C GLY A 18 -0.80 -7.35 -4.74
N ALA A 19 0.25 -6.58 -4.48
CA ALA A 19 0.41 -5.23 -5.04
C ALA A 19 0.51 -5.22 -6.56
N SER A 20 0.99 -6.29 -7.17
CA SER A 20 1.13 -6.35 -8.64
C SER A 20 -0.12 -6.83 -9.35
N GLY A 21 -1.15 -7.28 -8.60
CA GLY A 21 -2.40 -7.73 -9.19
C GLY A 21 -3.34 -6.58 -9.49
N ARG A 22 -4.45 -6.89 -10.18
CA ARG A 22 -5.44 -5.87 -10.53
C ARG A 22 -6.04 -5.19 -9.32
N MET A 23 -6.45 -5.98 -8.32
CA MET A 23 -7.06 -5.42 -7.12
C MET A 23 -6.06 -4.60 -6.35
N GLY A 24 -4.81 -5.07 -6.30
CA GLY A 24 -3.75 -4.30 -5.68
C GLY A 24 -3.53 -2.96 -6.35
N HIS A 25 -3.52 -2.94 -7.67
CA HIS A 25 -3.37 -1.69 -8.42
C HIS A 25 -4.53 -0.72 -8.15
N MET A 26 -5.76 -1.23 -8.16
CA MET A 26 -6.93 -0.39 -7.87
C MET A 26 -6.85 0.22 -6.48
N LEU A 27 -6.44 -0.58 -5.51
CA LEU A 27 -6.33 -0.10 -4.14
C LEU A 27 -5.19 0.91 -3.99
N ILE A 28 -4.05 0.65 -4.60
CA ILE A 28 -2.92 1.58 -4.57
C ILE A 28 -3.33 2.93 -5.15
N GLU A 29 -4.01 2.92 -6.27
CA GLU A 29 -4.50 4.16 -6.88
C GLU A 29 -5.46 4.89 -5.94
N ALA A 30 -6.38 4.16 -5.33
CA ALA A 30 -7.34 4.76 -4.40
C ALA A 30 -6.64 5.37 -3.19
N ILE A 31 -5.63 4.69 -2.65
CA ILE A 31 -4.87 5.21 -1.51
C ILE A 31 -4.12 6.47 -1.88
N LEU A 32 -3.48 6.48 -3.03
CA LEU A 32 -2.70 7.65 -3.46
C LEU A 32 -3.57 8.87 -3.73
N ASN A 33 -4.84 8.65 -4.05
CA ASN A 33 -5.79 9.73 -4.27
C ASN A 33 -6.55 10.11 -3.01
N SER A 34 -6.31 9.42 -1.91
CA SER A 34 -7.00 9.68 -0.65
C SER A 34 -6.23 10.68 0.19
N ASN A 35 -6.96 11.52 0.93
CA ASN A 35 -6.35 12.39 1.92
C ASN A 35 -6.25 11.74 3.29
N ASP A 36 -6.93 10.61 3.48
CA ASP A 36 -7.02 9.95 4.78
C ASP A 36 -6.09 8.77 4.92
N CYS A 37 -5.48 8.33 3.82
CA CYS A 37 -4.61 7.15 3.80
C CYS A 37 -3.34 7.46 3.05
N VAL A 38 -2.27 6.80 3.45
CA VAL A 38 -1.02 6.83 2.70
C VAL A 38 -0.54 5.40 2.50
N LEU A 39 0.11 5.15 1.38
CA LEU A 39 0.70 3.85 1.11
C LEU A 39 2.00 3.74 1.89
N ALA A 40 2.04 2.81 2.84
CA ALA A 40 3.21 2.61 3.68
C ALA A 40 4.08 1.44 3.23
N ALA A 41 3.47 0.45 2.61
CA ALA A 41 4.19 -0.73 2.13
C ALA A 41 3.37 -1.43 1.06
N ALA A 42 4.06 -2.16 0.21
CA ALA A 42 3.43 -2.98 -0.82
C ALA A 42 4.11 -4.34 -0.81
N LEU A 43 3.29 -5.39 -0.81
CA LEU A 43 3.76 -6.75 -0.68
C LEU A 43 3.34 -7.57 -1.89
N ASP A 44 4.17 -8.53 -2.24
CA ASP A 44 3.83 -9.53 -3.21
C ASP A 44 4.59 -10.81 -2.87
N ARG A 45 4.32 -11.88 -3.62
CA ARG A 45 5.03 -13.13 -3.39
C ARG A 45 6.50 -12.96 -3.74
N ALA A 46 7.35 -13.72 -3.04
CA ALA A 46 8.79 -13.61 -3.23
C ALA A 46 9.24 -13.92 -4.67
N ASP A 47 8.46 -14.72 -5.39
CA ASP A 47 8.78 -15.07 -6.77
C ASP A 47 8.18 -14.11 -7.79
N SER A 48 7.53 -13.05 -7.35
CA SER A 48 6.94 -12.07 -8.26
C SER A 48 8.03 -11.27 -8.97
N PRO A 49 7.91 -11.06 -10.28
CA PRO A 49 8.87 -10.21 -11.00
C PRO A 49 8.75 -8.74 -10.59
N SER A 50 7.68 -8.38 -9.89
CA SER A 50 7.47 -7.00 -9.45
C SER A 50 8.24 -6.64 -8.17
N ILE A 51 8.83 -7.63 -7.50
CA ILE A 51 9.62 -7.37 -6.30
C ILE A 51 10.74 -6.38 -6.65
N GLY A 52 10.89 -5.36 -5.81
CA GLY A 52 11.91 -4.33 -5.99
C GLY A 52 11.49 -3.17 -6.88
N THR A 53 10.31 -3.24 -7.50
CA THR A 53 9.80 -2.15 -8.32
C THR A 53 8.90 -1.25 -7.48
N ASP A 54 8.66 -0.03 -7.96
CA ASP A 54 7.78 0.91 -7.28
C ASP A 54 6.33 0.50 -7.51
N PRO A 55 5.53 0.34 -6.46
CA PRO A 55 4.16 -0.14 -6.59
C PRO A 55 3.22 0.82 -7.33
N SER A 56 3.57 2.08 -7.47
CA SER A 56 2.74 3.04 -8.19
C SER A 56 3.34 3.43 -9.54
N ALA A 57 4.37 2.74 -10.00
CA ALA A 57 4.99 3.04 -11.28
C ALA A 57 3.99 2.94 -12.44
N PHE A 58 3.01 2.05 -12.34
CA PHE A 58 1.98 1.89 -13.37
C PHE A 58 1.13 3.16 -13.55
N LEU A 59 1.12 4.03 -12.55
CA LEU A 59 0.40 5.31 -12.63
C LEU A 59 1.28 6.45 -13.12
N GLY A 60 2.56 6.18 -13.33
CA GLY A 60 3.52 7.22 -13.67
C GLY A 60 3.86 8.14 -12.51
N LYS A 61 3.52 7.75 -11.29
CA LYS A 61 3.75 8.54 -10.08
C LYS A 61 4.51 7.70 -9.08
N PRO A 62 5.82 7.83 -9.01
CA PRO A 62 6.59 7.01 -8.07
C PRO A 62 6.23 7.33 -6.63
N SER A 63 6.10 6.28 -5.82
CA SER A 63 5.77 6.41 -4.40
C SER A 63 7.03 6.51 -3.54
N GLY A 64 8.17 6.13 -4.08
CA GLY A 64 9.40 6.02 -3.30
C GLY A 64 9.53 4.71 -2.56
N LEU A 65 8.54 3.82 -2.70
CA LEU A 65 8.57 2.51 -2.07
C LEU A 65 9.01 1.44 -3.07
N LYS A 66 9.26 0.25 -2.56
CA LYS A 66 9.54 -0.92 -3.38
C LYS A 66 8.66 -2.06 -2.92
N ILE A 67 8.14 -2.82 -3.87
CA ILE A 67 7.36 -4.01 -3.55
C ILE A 67 8.30 -5.02 -2.90
N GLU A 68 7.86 -5.59 -1.77
CA GLU A 68 8.66 -6.51 -0.99
C GLU A 68 7.84 -7.75 -0.64
N SER A 69 8.51 -8.78 -0.18
CA SER A 69 7.85 -10.01 0.26
C SER A 69 7.88 -10.20 1.78
N ASP A 70 8.53 -9.31 2.49
CA ASP A 70 8.68 -9.42 3.94
C ASP A 70 7.48 -8.81 4.65
N VAL A 71 6.57 -9.68 5.10
CA VAL A 71 5.34 -9.25 5.76
C VAL A 71 5.63 -8.49 7.06
N ARG A 72 6.61 -8.94 7.82
CA ARG A 72 6.93 -8.27 9.09
C ARG A 72 7.43 -6.86 8.88
N ALA A 73 8.29 -6.68 7.89
CA ALA A 73 8.80 -5.35 7.58
C ALA A 73 7.67 -4.44 7.14
N ALA A 74 6.76 -4.96 6.33
CA ALA A 74 5.61 -4.18 5.87
C ALA A 74 4.69 -3.80 7.03
N LEU A 75 4.38 -4.75 7.91
CA LEU A 75 3.50 -4.50 9.04
C LEU A 75 4.08 -3.51 10.03
N SER A 76 5.40 -3.45 10.14
CA SER A 76 6.03 -2.49 11.03
C SER A 76 5.87 -1.05 10.55
N LYS A 77 5.58 -0.86 9.28
CA LYS A 77 5.43 0.45 8.68
C LYS A 77 3.99 0.91 8.55
N ALA A 78 3.04 0.00 8.77
CA ALA A 78 1.64 0.26 8.44
C ALA A 78 0.74 0.08 9.66
N ASP A 79 -0.38 0.78 9.63
CA ASP A 79 -1.41 0.64 10.65
C ASP A 79 -2.41 -0.46 10.29
N CYS A 80 -2.57 -0.75 9.03
CA CYS A 80 -3.42 -1.85 8.59
C CYS A 80 -2.88 -2.48 7.30
N LEU A 81 -3.29 -3.72 7.10
CA LEU A 81 -2.92 -4.48 5.91
C LEU A 81 -4.18 -4.87 5.18
N ILE A 82 -4.21 -4.65 3.88
CA ILE A 82 -5.30 -5.11 3.02
C ILE A 82 -4.73 -6.16 2.08
N ASP A 83 -5.31 -7.35 2.12
CA ASP A 83 -4.79 -8.52 1.43
C ASP A 83 -5.87 -9.08 0.50
N PHE A 84 -5.58 -9.09 -0.78
CA PHE A 84 -6.44 -9.67 -1.81
C PHE A 84 -5.92 -10.99 -2.37
N THR A 85 -4.90 -11.56 -1.76
CA THR A 85 -4.31 -12.81 -2.25
C THR A 85 -5.03 -14.06 -1.75
#